data_1a3d1c0357005c71d18d1da672f5bb93
#
_entry.id   1a3d1c0357005c71d18d1da672f5bb93
#
_cell.length_a   1.000
_cell.length_b   1.000
_cell.length_c   1.000
_cell.angle_alpha   90.00
_cell.angle_beta   90.00
_cell.angle_gamma   90.00
#
_symmetry.space_group_name_H-M   'P 1'
#
loop_
_entity.id
_entity.type
_entity.pdbx_description
1 polymer ?
#
loop_
_entity_poly.entity_id
_entity_poly.type
_entity_poly.pdbx_seq_one_letter_code
_entity_poly.pdbx_strand_id
1 'polypeptide(L)'
;MKKINILSASLAMLVFASLNVSAQIKLSDIFKKVTEKQGTTTTATGTPSTFEIGQGIKEALQIGVSAGADRLSLKDGFLGNLAVKILMPPEAQKVEKTLRGIGLNKLCDNVIVSLNRAAEDAATEAKPIFISAIKQMTLTDATNILLGNKDAATEYFKKVTTSQLMQKFSPIVTTSLNKVNATKYYSDLTTQYNRLPLVKPVNTNLTEYVTQKAIDGLFVEVAKEELKIRGNLSSRSTTLLQKVFGYADKKKI
;
A
#
# COMPACT_ATOMS: atom_id res chain seq x y z
N MET A 1 -61.99 33.26 39.71
CA MET A 1 -61.18 33.82 40.81
C MET A 1 -59.96 32.88 41.02
N LYS A 2 -58.88 33.42 41.06
CA LYS A 2 -57.51 33.13 41.52
C LYS A 2 -56.47 33.14 40.38
N LYS A 3 -55.74 34.22 40.42
CA LYS A 3 -54.45 34.48 39.74
C LYS A 3 -53.39 33.58 40.33
N ILE A 4 -52.54 32.98 39.48
CA ILE A 4 -51.26 32.45 39.93
C ILE A 4 -50.19 32.88 38.93
N ASN A 5 -49.11 33.41 39.48
CA ASN A 5 -48.00 34.11 38.90
C ASN A 5 -47.12 33.25 38.01
N ILE A 6 -46.62 33.90 36.99
CA ILE A 6 -45.53 33.48 36.14
C ILE A 6 -44.22 33.60 36.93
N LEU A 7 -43.48 32.50 37.08
CA LEU A 7 -42.07 32.54 37.52
C LEU A 7 -41.20 32.03 36.38
N SER A 8 -40.48 32.94 35.81
CA SER A 8 -39.50 32.74 34.76
C SER A 8 -38.30 31.96 35.34
N ALA A 9 -38.06 30.77 34.82
CA ALA A 9 -36.80 30.03 35.04
C ALA A 9 -36.04 30.01 33.71
N SER A 10 -35.03 30.86 33.62
CA SER A 10 -34.03 30.88 32.55
C SER A 10 -33.22 29.61 32.61
N LEU A 11 -33.44 28.68 31.70
CA LEU A 11 -32.55 27.50 31.51
C LEU A 11 -31.45 27.86 30.51
N ALA A 12 -30.27 28.13 31.02
CA ALA A 12 -29.06 28.32 30.25
C ALA A 12 -28.72 27.00 29.57
N MET A 13 -28.94 26.95 28.25
CA MET A 13 -28.53 25.84 27.40
C MET A 13 -27.05 25.94 27.13
N LEU A 14 -26.23 25.21 27.90
CA LEU A 14 -24.81 24.98 27.64
C LEU A 14 -24.70 24.13 26.39
N VAL A 15 -24.45 24.77 25.24
CA VAL A 15 -24.05 24.13 23.99
C VAL A 15 -22.62 23.64 24.19
N PHE A 16 -22.43 22.37 24.47
CA PHE A 16 -21.16 21.68 24.29
C PHE A 16 -20.91 21.57 22.79
N ALA A 17 -20.24 22.56 22.23
CA ALA A 17 -19.60 22.43 20.94
C ALA A 17 -18.41 21.48 21.12
N SER A 18 -18.62 20.20 20.82
CA SER A 18 -17.54 19.23 20.62
C SER A 18 -16.74 19.64 19.39
N LEU A 19 -15.69 20.42 19.61
CA LEU A 19 -14.63 20.68 18.63
C LEU A 19 -13.89 19.38 18.39
N ASN A 20 -14.35 18.58 17.41
CA ASN A 20 -13.54 17.58 16.76
C ASN A 20 -12.47 18.30 15.94
N VAL A 21 -11.42 18.78 16.59
CA VAL A 21 -10.19 19.20 15.94
C VAL A 21 -9.47 17.91 15.54
N SER A 22 -9.83 17.39 14.40
CA SER A 22 -8.97 16.45 13.67
C SER A 22 -7.77 17.25 13.19
N ALA A 23 -6.79 17.41 14.08
CA ALA A 23 -5.49 17.95 13.73
C ALA A 23 -4.80 16.91 12.81
N GLN A 24 -5.15 16.93 11.54
CA GLN A 24 -4.29 16.37 10.50
C GLN A 24 -3.04 17.26 10.43
N ILE A 25 -2.11 17.01 11.35
CA ILE A 25 -0.78 17.58 11.26
C ILE A 25 -0.15 16.94 10.03
N LYS A 26 -0.21 17.67 8.90
CA LYS A 26 0.50 17.28 7.70
C LYS A 26 1.96 17.14 8.08
N LEU A 27 2.55 15.99 7.80
CA LEU A 27 3.97 15.72 8.08
C LEU A 27 4.86 16.80 7.42
N SER A 28 4.41 17.40 6.32
CA SER A 28 4.96 18.59 5.68
C SER A 28 5.13 19.78 6.64
N ASP A 29 4.21 19.98 7.59
CA ASP A 29 4.25 21.13 8.51
C ASP A 29 5.24 20.89 9.65
N ILE A 30 5.45 19.64 10.05
CA ILE A 30 6.49 19.25 10.99
C ILE A 30 7.86 19.44 10.34
N PHE A 31 8.03 19.02 9.09
CA PHE A 31 9.28 19.23 8.36
C PHE A 31 9.57 20.71 8.13
N LYS A 32 8.57 21.54 7.79
CA LYS A 32 8.73 22.99 7.66
C LYS A 32 9.21 23.63 8.96
N LYS A 33 8.61 23.26 10.10
CA LYS A 33 8.96 23.84 11.42
C LYS A 33 10.35 23.44 11.90
N VAL A 34 10.84 22.26 11.53
CA VAL A 34 12.22 21.80 11.84
C VAL A 34 13.23 22.52 10.95
N THR A 35 12.90 22.78 9.69
CA THR A 35 13.78 23.48 8.74
C THR A 35 13.90 24.97 9.05
N GLU A 36 12.85 25.62 9.57
CA GLU A 36 12.88 27.03 9.97
C GLU A 36 13.72 27.31 11.23
N LYS A 37 13.91 26.27 12.10
CA LYS A 37 14.73 26.41 13.31
C LYS A 37 16.23 26.19 13.08
N GLN A 38 16.62 25.56 11.99
CA GLN A 38 18.02 25.46 11.56
C GLN A 38 18.16 26.25 10.25
N GLY A 39 18.53 27.52 10.36
CA GLY A 39 18.76 28.42 9.25
C GLY A 39 19.92 27.93 8.33
N THR A 40 19.65 26.92 7.55
CA THR A 40 20.52 26.45 6.48
C THR A 40 19.75 26.58 5.16
N THR A 41 20.02 27.64 4.45
CA THR A 41 19.64 27.81 3.04
C THR A 41 20.28 26.67 2.27
N THR A 42 19.48 25.62 1.95
CA THR A 42 19.92 24.45 1.20
C THR A 42 20.11 24.85 -0.26
N THR A 43 21.27 25.36 -0.62
CA THR A 43 21.68 25.45 -2.01
C THR A 43 21.82 24.02 -2.56
N ALA A 44 21.26 23.73 -3.74
CA ALA A 44 21.30 22.41 -4.40
C ALA A 44 22.74 21.93 -4.76
N THR A 45 23.75 22.72 -4.44
CA THR A 45 25.16 22.49 -4.73
C THR A 45 25.92 22.19 -3.43
N GLY A 46 26.26 20.91 -3.23
CA GLY A 46 27.10 20.46 -2.10
C GLY A 46 26.86 18.98 -1.77
N THR A 47 27.81 18.38 -1.04
CA THR A 47 27.63 17.03 -0.49
C THR A 47 26.55 17.07 0.58
N PRO A 48 25.47 16.26 0.48
CA PRO A 48 24.45 16.23 1.52
C PRO A 48 25.01 15.66 2.83
N SER A 49 24.59 16.23 3.96
CA SER A 49 24.86 15.64 5.28
C SER A 49 24.09 14.32 5.45
N THR A 50 24.50 13.47 6.37
CA THR A 50 23.80 12.22 6.70
C THR A 50 22.34 12.47 7.09
N PHE A 51 22.08 13.59 7.78
CA PHE A 51 20.72 13.99 8.13
C PHE A 51 19.88 14.36 6.91
N GLU A 52 20.41 15.13 5.96
CA GLU A 52 19.75 15.47 4.70
C GLU A 52 19.49 14.21 3.85
N ILE A 53 20.43 13.27 3.83
CA ILE A 53 20.22 11.96 3.20
C ILE A 53 19.03 11.25 3.83
N GLY A 54 18.99 11.18 5.17
CA GLY A 54 17.88 10.56 5.91
C GLY A 54 16.53 11.19 5.59
N GLN A 55 16.45 12.51 5.58
CA GLN A 55 15.22 13.25 5.24
C GLN A 55 14.82 13.03 3.77
N GLY A 56 15.76 13.18 2.84
CA GLY A 56 15.47 13.02 1.41
C GLY A 56 15.01 11.62 1.06
N ILE A 57 15.61 10.58 1.62
CA ILE A 57 15.15 9.20 1.41
C ILE A 57 13.77 8.98 2.01
N LYS A 58 13.51 9.44 3.24
CA LYS A 58 12.17 9.32 3.86
C LYS A 58 11.09 10.03 3.04
N GLU A 59 11.39 11.21 2.54
CA GLU A 59 10.49 11.98 1.67
C GLU A 59 10.22 11.24 0.35
N ALA A 60 11.26 10.79 -0.34
CA ALA A 60 11.14 10.02 -1.58
C ALA A 60 10.28 8.76 -1.41
N LEU A 61 10.56 8.01 -0.34
CA LEU A 61 9.83 6.78 -0.03
C LEU A 61 8.37 7.05 0.31
N GLN A 62 8.09 8.11 1.09
CA GLN A 62 6.71 8.48 1.43
C GLN A 62 5.91 8.85 0.19
N ILE A 63 6.48 9.61 -0.74
CA ILE A 63 5.84 9.94 -2.02
C ILE A 63 5.59 8.67 -2.83
N GLY A 64 6.61 7.83 -2.99
CA GLY A 64 6.53 6.62 -3.82
C GLY A 64 5.55 5.58 -3.28
N VAL A 65 5.65 5.21 -1.99
CA VAL A 65 4.76 4.20 -1.41
C VAL A 65 3.30 4.67 -1.34
N SER A 66 3.09 5.99 -1.08
CA SER A 66 1.73 6.55 -1.09
C SER A 66 1.12 6.47 -2.48
N ALA A 67 1.84 6.90 -3.51
CA ALA A 67 1.37 6.85 -4.89
C ALA A 67 1.09 5.41 -5.35
N GLY A 68 1.95 4.45 -5.00
CA GLY A 68 1.77 3.04 -5.32
C GLY A 68 0.56 2.41 -4.63
N ALA A 69 0.44 2.60 -3.31
CA ALA A 69 -0.68 2.08 -2.53
C ALA A 69 -2.02 2.71 -2.96
N ASP A 70 -2.05 4.03 -3.15
CA ASP A 70 -3.24 4.76 -3.60
C ASP A 70 -3.73 4.26 -4.97
N ARG A 71 -2.82 3.97 -5.93
CA ARG A 71 -3.19 3.39 -7.23
C ARG A 71 -3.78 1.99 -7.12
N LEU A 72 -3.17 1.12 -6.31
CA LEU A 72 -3.60 -0.26 -6.19
C LEU A 72 -4.89 -0.42 -5.39
N SER A 73 -5.21 0.49 -4.48
CA SER A 73 -6.46 0.49 -3.70
C SER A 73 -7.67 1.00 -4.48
N LEU A 74 -7.48 1.61 -5.65
CA LEU A 74 -8.58 2.05 -6.50
C LEU A 74 -9.20 0.86 -7.24
N LYS A 75 -10.45 1.02 -7.66
CA LYS A 75 -11.10 0.10 -8.58
C LYS A 75 -10.27 -0.05 -9.85
N ASP A 76 -10.03 -1.29 -10.25
CA ASP A 76 -9.17 -1.67 -11.38
C ASP A 76 -7.67 -1.42 -11.16
N GLY A 77 -7.25 -1.09 -9.95
CA GLY A 77 -5.84 -0.94 -9.58
C GLY A 77 -5.04 -2.22 -9.76
N PHE A 78 -5.64 -3.37 -9.45
CA PHE A 78 -5.10 -4.70 -9.77
C PHE A 78 -5.67 -5.24 -11.09
N LEU A 79 -6.98 -5.26 -11.26
CA LEU A 79 -7.63 -5.87 -12.41
C LEU A 79 -7.20 -5.24 -13.74
N GLY A 80 -7.09 -3.92 -13.78
CA GLY A 80 -6.69 -3.15 -14.97
C GLY A 80 -5.19 -3.05 -15.19
N ASN A 81 -4.37 -3.45 -14.23
CA ASN A 81 -2.92 -3.34 -14.29
C ASN A 81 -2.27 -4.70 -14.59
N LEU A 82 -1.88 -4.92 -15.85
CA LEU A 82 -1.33 -6.20 -16.31
C LEU A 82 -0.09 -6.66 -15.53
N ALA A 83 0.67 -5.74 -14.92
CA ALA A 83 1.87 -6.10 -14.16
C ALA A 83 1.56 -6.76 -12.80
N VAL A 84 0.36 -6.56 -12.25
CA VAL A 84 -0.04 -7.02 -10.92
C VAL A 84 -1.38 -7.77 -10.90
N LYS A 85 -2.06 -7.86 -12.05
CA LYS A 85 -3.35 -8.54 -12.19
C LYS A 85 -3.26 -9.97 -11.66
N ILE A 86 -4.15 -10.32 -10.75
CA ILE A 86 -4.21 -11.65 -10.15
C ILE A 86 -5.07 -12.56 -11.04
N LEU A 87 -4.46 -13.59 -11.54
CA LEU A 87 -5.10 -14.65 -12.30
C LEU A 87 -5.43 -15.84 -11.37
N MET A 88 -6.08 -16.88 -11.91
CA MET A 88 -6.26 -18.13 -11.18
C MET A 88 -4.90 -18.69 -10.72
N PRO A 89 -4.84 -19.34 -9.54
CA PRO A 89 -3.65 -20.06 -9.12
C PRO A 89 -3.16 -21.02 -10.21
N PRO A 90 -1.84 -21.20 -10.37
CA PRO A 90 -1.27 -22.04 -11.45
C PRO A 90 -1.89 -23.42 -11.51
N GLU A 91 -2.18 -24.00 -10.36
CA GLU A 91 -2.79 -25.34 -10.22
C GLU A 91 -4.24 -25.37 -10.73
N ALA A 92 -4.95 -24.24 -10.62
CA ALA A 92 -6.34 -24.12 -11.07
C ALA A 92 -6.48 -23.71 -12.54
N GLN A 93 -5.39 -23.37 -13.23
CA GLN A 93 -5.45 -22.95 -14.65
C GLN A 93 -5.95 -24.05 -15.59
N LYS A 94 -5.65 -25.33 -15.29
CA LYS A 94 -6.20 -26.46 -16.08
C LYS A 94 -7.71 -26.54 -15.94
N VAL A 95 -8.22 -26.32 -14.73
CA VAL A 95 -9.66 -26.29 -14.44
C VAL A 95 -10.30 -25.11 -15.16
N GLU A 96 -9.71 -23.92 -15.07
CA GLU A 96 -10.15 -22.72 -15.79
C GLU A 96 -10.26 -23.01 -17.30
N LYS A 97 -9.22 -23.59 -17.91
CA LYS A 97 -9.21 -23.93 -19.33
C LYS A 97 -10.36 -24.88 -19.70
N THR A 98 -10.60 -25.89 -18.88
CA THR A 98 -11.69 -26.84 -19.09
C THR A 98 -13.06 -26.17 -19.02
N LEU A 99 -13.28 -25.31 -18.00
CA LEU A 99 -14.52 -24.57 -17.82
C LEU A 99 -14.80 -23.62 -18.99
N ARG A 100 -13.75 -22.93 -19.46
CA ARG A 100 -13.86 -22.07 -20.65
C ARG A 100 -14.17 -22.88 -21.91
N GLY A 101 -13.61 -24.06 -22.05
CA GLY A 101 -13.88 -24.97 -23.18
C GLY A 101 -15.32 -25.43 -23.26
N ILE A 102 -16.07 -25.49 -22.17
CA ILE A 102 -17.49 -25.82 -22.12
C ILE A 102 -18.40 -24.59 -22.01
N GLY A 103 -17.87 -23.38 -22.29
CA GLY A 103 -18.66 -22.13 -22.39
C GLY A 103 -18.85 -21.38 -21.07
N LEU A 104 -18.24 -21.80 -19.94
CA LEU A 104 -18.37 -21.17 -18.63
C LEU A 104 -17.40 -19.96 -18.44
N ASN A 105 -17.15 -19.19 -19.52
CA ASN A 105 -16.25 -18.04 -19.52
C ASN A 105 -16.60 -17.02 -18.44
N LYS A 106 -17.89 -16.65 -18.35
CA LYS A 106 -18.37 -15.65 -17.38
C LYS A 106 -18.09 -16.06 -15.94
N LEU A 107 -18.18 -17.36 -15.62
CA LEU A 107 -17.84 -17.86 -14.29
C LEU A 107 -16.36 -17.65 -13.97
N CYS A 108 -15.47 -18.02 -14.90
CA CYS A 108 -14.03 -17.82 -14.74
C CYS A 108 -13.68 -16.33 -14.60
N ASP A 109 -14.27 -15.46 -15.42
CA ASP A 109 -14.04 -14.02 -15.38
C ASP A 109 -14.51 -13.42 -14.05
N ASN A 110 -15.67 -13.82 -13.54
CA ASN A 110 -16.18 -13.38 -12.24
C ASN A 110 -15.23 -13.77 -11.10
N VAL A 111 -14.67 -14.97 -11.12
CA VAL A 111 -13.67 -15.37 -10.12
C VAL A 111 -12.45 -14.47 -10.21
N ILE A 112 -11.87 -14.30 -11.41
CA ILE A 112 -10.70 -13.42 -11.60
C ILE A 112 -10.99 -11.98 -11.12
N VAL A 113 -12.15 -11.44 -11.44
CA VAL A 113 -12.58 -10.12 -10.93
C VAL A 113 -12.60 -10.11 -9.42
N SER A 114 -13.16 -11.14 -8.79
CA SER A 114 -13.26 -11.24 -7.32
C SER A 114 -11.89 -11.27 -6.63
N LEU A 115 -10.91 -12.01 -7.20
CA LEU A 115 -9.54 -12.06 -6.67
C LEU A 115 -8.91 -10.65 -6.66
N ASN A 116 -9.08 -9.92 -7.74
CA ASN A 116 -8.50 -8.59 -7.88
C ASN A 116 -9.21 -7.56 -7.00
N ARG A 117 -10.55 -7.60 -6.86
CA ARG A 117 -11.30 -6.74 -5.92
C ARG A 117 -10.86 -6.96 -4.48
N ALA A 118 -10.65 -8.24 -4.09
CA ALA A 118 -10.16 -8.54 -2.75
C ALA A 118 -8.74 -7.97 -2.50
N ALA A 119 -7.87 -7.97 -3.50
CA ALA A 119 -6.56 -7.35 -3.42
C ALA A 119 -6.63 -5.81 -3.35
N GLU A 120 -7.52 -5.19 -4.12
CA GLU A 120 -7.77 -3.74 -4.11
C GLU A 120 -8.31 -3.30 -2.73
N ASP A 121 -9.26 -4.03 -2.15
CA ASP A 121 -9.76 -3.78 -0.81
C ASP A 121 -8.64 -3.86 0.25
N ALA A 122 -7.80 -4.90 0.17
CA ALA A 122 -6.71 -5.08 1.11
C ALA A 122 -5.61 -4.01 0.97
N ALA A 123 -5.34 -3.52 -0.24
CA ALA A 123 -4.31 -2.52 -0.51
C ALA A 123 -4.56 -1.18 0.22
N THR A 124 -5.80 -0.90 0.67
CA THR A 124 -6.12 0.27 1.49
C THR A 124 -5.32 0.33 2.79
N GLU A 125 -4.96 -0.84 3.35
CA GLU A 125 -4.17 -0.95 4.59
C GLU A 125 -2.66 -0.80 4.38
N ALA A 126 -2.17 -0.77 3.14
CA ALA A 126 -0.73 -0.75 2.85
C ALA A 126 -0.05 0.56 3.25
N LYS A 127 -0.70 1.69 2.96
CA LYS A 127 -0.12 3.02 3.16
C LYS A 127 0.29 3.30 4.62
N PRO A 128 -0.56 3.08 5.65
CA PRO A 128 -0.16 3.30 7.03
C PRO A 128 0.98 2.37 7.48
N ILE A 129 1.05 1.14 6.96
CA ILE A 129 2.13 0.20 7.28
C ILE A 129 3.46 0.71 6.74
N PHE A 130 3.51 1.13 5.48
CA PHE A 130 4.72 1.70 4.89
C PHE A 130 5.16 2.99 5.56
N ILE A 131 4.23 3.90 5.87
CA ILE A 131 4.54 5.14 6.60
C ILE A 131 5.12 4.84 7.98
N SER A 132 4.61 3.83 8.69
CA SER A 132 5.18 3.39 9.97
C SER A 132 6.62 2.89 9.81
N ALA A 133 6.90 2.08 8.79
CA ALA A 133 8.25 1.60 8.50
C ALA A 133 9.22 2.75 8.16
N ILE A 134 8.77 3.75 7.37
CA ILE A 134 9.58 4.95 7.05
C ILE A 134 9.92 5.74 8.32
N LYS A 135 8.98 5.90 9.25
CA LYS A 135 9.23 6.61 10.51
C LYS A 135 10.30 5.91 11.35
N GLN A 136 10.30 4.58 11.37
CA GLN A 136 11.24 3.76 12.14
C GLN A 136 12.62 3.62 11.47
N MET A 137 12.74 3.99 10.19
CA MET A 137 13.99 3.91 9.43
C MET A 137 15.09 4.75 10.08
N THR A 138 16.27 4.14 10.26
CA THR A 138 17.47 4.81 10.76
C THR A 138 18.17 5.63 9.68
N LEU A 139 19.11 6.50 10.07
CA LEU A 139 19.96 7.21 9.11
C LEU A 139 20.87 6.25 8.33
N THR A 140 21.30 5.17 8.97
CA THR A 140 22.09 4.11 8.32
C THR A 140 21.28 3.40 7.24
N ASP A 141 20.03 3.01 7.54
CA ASP A 141 19.14 2.41 6.54
C ASP A 141 18.96 3.34 5.33
N ALA A 142 18.69 4.62 5.57
CA ALA A 142 18.51 5.61 4.51
C ALA A 142 19.76 5.75 3.64
N THR A 143 20.95 5.76 4.24
CA THR A 143 22.23 5.81 3.50
C THR A 143 22.44 4.54 2.67
N ASN A 144 22.17 3.38 3.24
CA ASN A 144 22.27 2.09 2.55
C ASN A 144 21.28 2.00 1.38
N ILE A 145 20.08 2.52 1.54
CA ILE A 145 19.09 2.61 0.46
C ILE A 145 19.59 3.54 -0.64
N LEU A 146 20.04 4.75 -0.30
CA LEU A 146 20.51 5.73 -1.29
C LEU A 146 21.63 5.19 -2.17
N LEU A 147 22.66 4.62 -1.53
CA LEU A 147 23.89 4.16 -2.19
C LEU A 147 23.80 2.71 -2.68
N GLY A 148 22.75 2.00 -2.30
CA GLY A 148 22.51 0.61 -2.66
C GLY A 148 22.05 0.42 -4.11
N ASN A 149 21.67 -0.81 -4.43
CA ASN A 149 21.17 -1.20 -5.74
C ASN A 149 19.87 -0.45 -6.10
N LYS A 150 19.44 -0.63 -7.35
CA LYS A 150 18.23 0.02 -7.89
C LYS A 150 16.93 -0.38 -7.19
N ASP A 151 16.92 -1.44 -6.41
CA ASP A 151 15.83 -2.05 -5.67
C ASP A 151 16.02 -2.03 -4.14
N ALA A 152 17.03 -1.31 -3.64
CA ALA A 152 17.40 -1.30 -2.22
C ALA A 152 16.27 -0.85 -1.29
N ALA A 153 15.44 0.11 -1.70
CA ALA A 153 14.28 0.53 -0.92
C ALA A 153 13.19 -0.55 -0.93
N THR A 154 12.94 -1.16 -2.08
CA THR A 154 11.97 -2.24 -2.23
C THR A 154 12.34 -3.43 -1.33
N GLU A 155 13.60 -3.85 -1.33
CA GLU A 155 14.08 -4.94 -0.47
C GLU A 155 14.02 -4.58 1.02
N TYR A 156 14.34 -3.34 1.38
CA TYR A 156 14.13 -2.84 2.74
C TYR A 156 12.67 -3.01 3.17
N PHE A 157 11.71 -2.52 2.36
CA PHE A 157 10.29 -2.63 2.69
C PHE A 157 9.81 -4.08 2.75
N LYS A 158 10.21 -4.94 1.83
CA LYS A 158 9.90 -6.37 1.89
C LYS A 158 10.30 -6.95 3.24
N LYS A 159 11.54 -6.68 3.67
CA LYS A 159 12.08 -7.19 4.94
C LYS A 159 11.26 -6.73 6.15
N VAL A 160 10.90 -5.45 6.20
CA VAL A 160 10.34 -4.85 7.44
C VAL A 160 8.81 -4.80 7.48
N THR A 161 8.11 -5.01 6.34
CA THR A 161 6.65 -4.83 6.28
C THR A 161 5.87 -6.09 5.90
N THR A 162 6.48 -7.11 5.27
CA THR A 162 5.74 -8.28 4.76
C THR A 162 4.89 -8.96 5.83
N SER A 163 5.44 -9.19 7.02
CA SER A 163 4.68 -9.84 8.11
C SER A 163 3.44 -9.04 8.52
N GLN A 164 3.58 -7.73 8.65
CA GLN A 164 2.48 -6.85 9.02
C GLN A 164 1.43 -6.72 7.90
N LEU A 165 1.87 -6.69 6.65
CA LEU A 165 0.98 -6.73 5.48
C LEU A 165 0.18 -8.03 5.47
N MET A 166 0.82 -9.19 5.66
CA MET A 166 0.12 -10.49 5.73
C MET A 166 -0.97 -10.49 6.81
N GLN A 167 -0.66 -10.02 8.02
CA GLN A 167 -1.62 -9.96 9.13
C GLN A 167 -2.81 -9.04 8.85
N LYS A 168 -2.59 -7.91 8.18
CA LYS A 168 -3.64 -6.94 7.88
C LYS A 168 -4.45 -7.30 6.65
N PHE A 169 -3.84 -7.85 5.63
CA PHE A 169 -4.50 -8.17 4.36
C PHE A 169 -5.35 -9.42 4.43
N SER A 170 -4.87 -10.48 5.09
CA SER A 170 -5.56 -11.77 5.14
C SER A 170 -7.03 -11.70 5.57
N PRO A 171 -7.41 -11.01 6.67
CA PRO A 171 -8.82 -10.90 7.07
C PRO A 171 -9.66 -10.11 6.06
N ILE A 172 -9.10 -9.08 5.42
CA ILE A 172 -9.80 -8.26 4.42
C ILE A 172 -10.04 -9.08 3.16
N VAL A 173 -9.00 -9.75 2.65
CA VAL A 173 -9.09 -10.66 1.50
C VAL A 173 -10.14 -11.74 1.77
N THR A 174 -10.11 -12.38 2.94
CA THR A 174 -11.12 -13.39 3.33
C THR A 174 -12.54 -12.82 3.26
N THR A 175 -12.75 -11.66 3.85
CA THR A 175 -14.06 -11.00 3.86
C THR A 175 -14.56 -10.68 2.45
N SER A 176 -13.69 -10.12 1.61
CA SER A 176 -14.02 -9.72 0.24
C SER A 176 -14.31 -10.93 -0.65
N LEU A 177 -13.52 -12.00 -0.55
CA LEU A 177 -13.76 -13.25 -1.30
C LEU A 177 -15.05 -13.95 -0.86
N ASN A 178 -15.37 -13.92 0.43
CA ASN A 178 -16.59 -14.53 0.97
C ASN A 178 -17.87 -13.80 0.54
N LYS A 179 -17.85 -12.46 0.41
CA LYS A 179 -18.99 -11.67 -0.07
C LYS A 179 -19.53 -12.13 -1.41
N VAL A 180 -18.66 -12.68 -2.26
CA VAL A 180 -18.99 -13.16 -3.60
C VAL A 180 -18.95 -14.70 -3.71
N ASN A 181 -18.86 -15.41 -2.58
CA ASN A 181 -18.72 -16.88 -2.49
C ASN A 181 -17.52 -17.46 -3.29
N ALA A 182 -16.52 -16.64 -3.62
CA ALA A 182 -15.36 -17.08 -4.40
C ALA A 182 -14.57 -18.18 -3.67
N THR A 183 -14.36 -18.02 -2.35
CA THR A 183 -13.66 -19.01 -1.52
C THR A 183 -14.38 -20.36 -1.53
N LYS A 184 -15.71 -20.36 -1.39
CA LYS A 184 -16.50 -21.60 -1.40
C LYS A 184 -16.42 -22.31 -2.75
N TYR A 185 -16.70 -21.60 -3.85
CA TYR A 185 -16.67 -22.18 -5.18
C TYR A 185 -15.28 -22.71 -5.55
N TYR A 186 -14.25 -22.00 -5.20
CA TYR A 186 -12.87 -22.45 -5.42
C TYR A 186 -12.53 -23.67 -4.59
N SER A 187 -12.91 -23.69 -3.31
CA SER A 187 -12.71 -24.84 -2.42
C SER A 187 -13.45 -26.08 -2.88
N ASP A 188 -14.74 -25.93 -3.26
CA ASP A 188 -15.54 -27.05 -3.79
C ASP A 188 -14.90 -27.64 -5.06
N LEU A 189 -14.47 -26.77 -5.96
CA LEU A 189 -13.84 -27.15 -7.22
C LEU A 189 -12.51 -27.91 -7.00
N THR A 190 -11.62 -27.34 -6.19
CA THR A 190 -10.30 -27.93 -5.93
C THR A 190 -10.38 -29.18 -5.08
N THR A 191 -11.34 -29.29 -4.18
CA THR A 191 -11.62 -30.52 -3.43
C THR A 191 -12.05 -31.65 -4.35
N GLN A 192 -12.94 -31.40 -5.32
CA GLN A 192 -13.35 -32.40 -6.31
C GLN A 192 -12.17 -32.85 -7.18
N TYR A 193 -11.36 -31.86 -7.64
CA TYR A 193 -10.16 -32.17 -8.41
C TYR A 193 -9.17 -33.04 -7.62
N ASN A 194 -8.91 -32.70 -6.35
CA ASN A 194 -7.97 -33.42 -5.50
C ASN A 194 -8.37 -34.86 -5.16
N ARG A 195 -9.65 -35.22 -5.41
CA ARG A 195 -10.14 -36.61 -5.28
C ARG A 195 -9.85 -37.47 -6.49
N LEU A 196 -9.45 -36.90 -7.63
CA LEU A 196 -9.12 -37.64 -8.82
C LEU A 196 -7.80 -38.41 -8.62
N PRO A 197 -7.66 -39.66 -9.12
CA PRO A 197 -6.43 -40.41 -9.06
C PRO A 197 -5.37 -39.75 -9.97
N LEU A 198 -4.09 -39.84 -9.57
CA LEU A 198 -2.94 -39.42 -10.36
C LEU A 198 -2.84 -37.91 -10.61
N VAL A 199 -3.61 -37.06 -9.92
CA VAL A 199 -3.44 -35.61 -9.97
C VAL A 199 -2.51 -35.13 -8.85
N LYS A 200 -1.81 -34.01 -9.10
CA LYS A 200 -1.14 -33.31 -8.00
C LYS A 200 -2.19 -32.51 -7.23
N PRO A 201 -2.27 -32.65 -5.90
CA PRO A 201 -3.20 -31.88 -5.10
C PRO A 201 -3.01 -30.38 -5.31
N VAL A 202 -4.13 -29.67 -5.40
CA VAL A 202 -4.16 -28.20 -5.53
C VAL A 202 -4.41 -27.60 -4.16
N ASN A 203 -3.71 -26.50 -3.85
CA ASN A 203 -3.97 -25.74 -2.63
C ASN A 203 -5.41 -25.17 -2.68
N THR A 204 -6.18 -25.47 -1.64
CA THR A 204 -7.56 -24.99 -1.49
C THR A 204 -7.66 -23.61 -0.85
N ASN A 205 -6.54 -23.07 -0.36
CA ASN A 205 -6.49 -21.79 0.35
C ASN A 205 -6.34 -20.61 -0.61
N LEU A 206 -7.46 -20.19 -1.20
CA LEU A 206 -7.51 -19.05 -2.10
C LEU A 206 -7.15 -17.73 -1.39
N THR A 207 -7.49 -17.59 -0.12
CA THR A 207 -7.18 -16.39 0.68
C THR A 207 -5.67 -16.17 0.77
N GLU A 208 -4.91 -17.21 1.09
CA GLU A 208 -3.45 -17.11 1.19
C GLU A 208 -2.83 -16.72 -0.15
N TYR A 209 -3.27 -17.36 -1.23
CA TYR A 209 -2.80 -17.04 -2.58
C TYR A 209 -3.05 -15.56 -2.94
N VAL A 210 -4.28 -15.07 -2.75
CA VAL A 210 -4.64 -13.69 -3.09
C VAL A 210 -3.92 -12.70 -2.20
N THR A 211 -3.79 -13.00 -0.90
CA THR A 211 -3.05 -12.15 0.06
C THR A 211 -1.60 -11.99 -0.37
N GLN A 212 -0.92 -13.11 -0.72
CA GLN A 212 0.46 -13.06 -1.18
C GLN A 212 0.58 -12.27 -2.48
N LYS A 213 -0.31 -12.49 -3.46
CA LYS A 213 -0.32 -11.76 -4.72
C LYS A 213 -0.59 -10.27 -4.57
N ALA A 214 -1.46 -9.88 -3.63
CA ALA A 214 -1.70 -8.48 -3.31
C ALA A 214 -0.43 -7.80 -2.76
N ILE A 215 0.29 -8.47 -1.88
CA ILE A 215 1.56 -7.99 -1.33
C ILE A 215 2.65 -7.92 -2.41
N ASP A 216 2.76 -8.95 -3.25
CA ASP A 216 3.71 -8.96 -4.39
C ASP A 216 3.43 -7.76 -5.31
N GLY A 217 2.15 -7.48 -5.62
CA GLY A 217 1.72 -6.34 -6.44
C GLY A 217 2.11 -4.99 -5.84
N LEU A 218 1.99 -4.83 -4.52
CA LEU A 218 2.46 -3.63 -3.83
C LEU A 218 3.96 -3.43 -4.02
N PHE A 219 4.77 -4.47 -3.86
CA PHE A 219 6.21 -4.34 -4.05
C PHE A 219 6.61 -4.10 -5.51
N VAL A 220 5.83 -4.57 -6.47
CA VAL A 220 5.99 -4.18 -7.89
C VAL A 220 5.80 -2.66 -8.06
N GLU A 221 4.77 -2.07 -7.46
CA GLU A 221 4.53 -0.62 -7.54
C GLU A 221 5.59 0.17 -6.76
N VAL A 222 6.03 -0.30 -5.59
CA VAL A 222 7.15 0.31 -4.85
C VAL A 222 8.42 0.33 -5.69
N ALA A 223 8.75 -0.79 -6.35
CA ALA A 223 9.92 -0.89 -7.23
C ALA A 223 9.84 0.07 -8.43
N LYS A 224 8.66 0.24 -9.02
CA LYS A 224 8.44 1.22 -10.11
C LYS A 224 8.71 2.64 -9.64
N GLU A 225 8.19 3.04 -8.49
CA GLU A 225 8.40 4.37 -7.94
C GLU A 225 9.87 4.59 -7.53
N GLU A 226 10.54 3.57 -6.99
CA GLU A 226 11.97 3.62 -6.70
C GLU A 226 12.80 3.86 -7.97
N LEU A 227 12.55 3.07 -9.02
CA LEU A 227 13.23 3.23 -10.32
C LEU A 227 12.97 4.62 -10.93
N LYS A 228 11.75 5.12 -10.81
CA LYS A 228 11.35 6.43 -11.32
C LYS A 228 12.12 7.57 -10.65
N ILE A 229 12.23 7.57 -9.31
CA ILE A 229 12.98 8.61 -8.57
C ILE A 229 14.48 8.50 -8.84
N ARG A 230 15.02 7.27 -8.94
CA ARG A 230 16.44 7.05 -9.24
C ARG A 230 16.80 7.46 -10.67
N GLY A 231 15.98 7.11 -11.65
CA GLY A 231 16.28 7.26 -13.07
C GLY A 231 15.79 8.56 -13.71
N ASN A 232 14.83 9.26 -13.09
CA ASN A 232 14.21 10.43 -13.71
C ASN A 232 14.34 11.68 -12.82
N LEU A 233 15.12 12.64 -13.30
CA LEU A 233 15.36 13.93 -12.62
C LEU A 233 14.06 14.70 -12.38
N SER A 234 13.09 14.66 -13.30
CA SER A 234 11.80 15.36 -13.15
C SER A 234 10.92 14.78 -12.03
N SER A 235 11.21 13.56 -11.60
CA SER A 235 10.51 12.92 -10.47
C SER A 235 11.03 13.37 -9.10
N ARG A 236 12.16 14.08 -9.07
CA ARG A 236 12.77 14.66 -7.87
C ARG A 236 12.17 16.05 -7.64
N SER A 237 10.96 16.05 -7.10
CA SER A 237 10.09 17.24 -7.03
C SER A 237 10.58 18.33 -6.08
N THR A 238 11.52 18.04 -5.17
CA THR A 238 12.04 19.01 -4.20
C THR A 238 13.56 19.21 -4.34
N THR A 239 14.05 20.36 -3.89
CA THR A 239 15.49 20.66 -3.86
C THR A 239 16.28 19.63 -3.06
N LEU A 240 15.68 19.11 -1.97
CA LEU A 240 16.30 18.07 -1.16
C LEU A 240 16.47 16.77 -1.93
N LEU A 241 15.42 16.32 -2.64
CA LEU A 241 15.50 15.13 -3.50
C LEU A 241 16.53 15.28 -4.62
N GLN A 242 16.57 16.46 -5.27
CA GLN A 242 17.57 16.74 -6.31
C GLN A 242 18.99 16.69 -5.75
N LYS A 243 19.24 17.26 -4.57
CA LYS A 243 20.55 17.27 -3.89
C LYS A 243 20.97 15.85 -3.51
N VAL A 244 20.09 15.10 -2.83
CA VAL A 244 20.38 13.76 -2.29
C VAL A 244 20.60 12.74 -3.40
N PHE A 245 19.70 12.66 -4.38
CA PHE A 245 19.84 11.73 -5.49
C PHE A 245 20.91 12.15 -6.50
N GLY A 246 21.11 13.46 -6.71
CA GLY A 246 22.25 13.97 -7.50
C GLY A 246 23.62 13.64 -6.91
N TYR A 247 23.72 13.55 -5.58
CA TYR A 247 24.92 13.03 -4.93
C TYR A 247 25.13 11.54 -5.20
N ALA A 248 24.05 10.74 -5.11
CA ALA A 248 24.11 9.29 -5.40
C ALA A 248 24.50 9.02 -6.87
N ASP A 249 23.99 9.80 -7.82
CA ASP A 249 24.34 9.69 -9.24
C ASP A 249 25.84 9.85 -9.46
N LYS A 250 26.47 10.81 -8.78
CA LYS A 250 27.94 11.04 -8.86
C LYS A 250 28.78 9.96 -8.20
N LYS A 251 28.21 9.20 -7.25
CA LYS A 251 28.94 8.12 -6.54
C LYS A 251 28.91 6.79 -7.28
N LYS A 252 28.03 6.63 -8.28
CA LYS A 252 27.88 5.40 -9.09
C LYS A 252 28.71 5.41 -10.36
N ILE A 253 29.45 6.50 -10.60
CA ILE A 253 30.45 6.62 -11.65
C ILE A 253 31.81 6.21 -11.09
#